data_9faab21699a0914b35372e0b8bb5c63a
#
_entry.id   9faab21699a0914b35372e0b8bb5c63a
#
_cell.length_a   1.000
_cell.length_b   1.000
_cell.length_c   1.000
_cell.angle_alpha   90.00
_cell.angle_beta   90.00
_cell.angle_gamma   90.00
#
_symmetry.space_group_name_H-M   'P 1'
#
loop_
_entity.id
_entity.type
_entity.pdbx_description
1 polymer ?
#
loop_
_entity_poly.entity_id
_entity_poly.type
_entity_poly.pdbx_seq_one_letter_code
_entity_poly.pdbx_strand_id
1 'polypeptide(L)'
;SQPQEPRRITGTITDTKGEPIIGANIKEVGTFNGIISDINGRFALSVNPNAVLEISYIGYVTTTVPVKDNKVLSIEIKEAEQSLEEVVVVGYGKQKKESVTASIASISRKELVQTQQSNISNMLVGRMPGLIAFQRSGAPGEDASSLLIRGVSTFTDNTAPLIMIDGIERTNFDGIDPNEVESLNILKDASATAIYGVKGANGVVLITTRKGERGCPRLSYSGNFALQQSTQLPSYLNSADYATLYNEALENDSRVSGSTYQPKFTDKDIELYRNGFDPILHPNTNWIDDFLRKFSTRTQHNINLSGGTERVKYFISGSYFDQTGIYKHTKIDSDHDVNPRNTRYNFRTNFDFQITRDFSATVQMAAQIGRVITPGSGNSGIWQAISFANPLSSPGLVDNKIVRIQDGLGSVNPWQTLLSNGYQKDNRNNINTTLRLNYDLSSLLTKGLSVHGSIAYDSYYYSRKKYSKTFPYYLARRDAEDPDYIYLIPQSEESIWSVSTGWDKNRKVYMEFGIDYNRTFGLHKTTALILYNQSKYYSPSLQYYVPNAYQGLVGRLTYEYASRYLAEFNMGYNGTENFAKGKRFGFFPAVSLGWVISEEKFFPKNNIVKYLKVRGSYGEVGNDQIGGDQIGR
;
A
#
# COMPACT_ATOMS: atom_id res chain seq x y z
N SER A 1 59.47 18.21 -13.49
CA SER A 1 59.09 16.84 -13.89
C SER A 1 58.09 16.93 -15.00
N GLN A 2 58.43 16.38 -16.19
CA GLN A 2 57.54 16.33 -17.34
C GLN A 2 56.28 15.54 -17.00
N PRO A 3 55.08 15.93 -17.46
CA PRO A 3 53.88 15.11 -17.30
C PRO A 3 54.08 13.81 -18.08
N GLN A 4 54.06 12.68 -17.39
CA GLN A 4 54.11 11.37 -18.02
C GLN A 4 52.78 11.13 -18.76
N GLU A 5 52.84 10.69 -20.02
CA GLU A 5 51.66 10.45 -20.85
C GLU A 5 50.77 9.32 -20.31
N PRO A 6 49.45 9.45 -20.45
CA PRO A 6 48.52 8.40 -20.03
C PRO A 6 48.83 7.08 -20.75
N ARG A 7 48.86 5.98 -20.02
CA ARG A 7 49.18 4.65 -20.50
C ARG A 7 47.94 3.83 -20.72
N ARG A 8 47.81 3.21 -21.89
CA ARG A 8 46.70 2.28 -22.18
C ARG A 8 46.98 0.93 -21.56
N ILE A 9 46.07 0.47 -20.72
CA ILE A 9 46.06 -0.85 -20.09
C ILE A 9 44.87 -1.65 -20.60
N THR A 10 44.97 -2.97 -20.60
CA THR A 10 43.91 -3.91 -20.91
C THR A 10 43.81 -4.92 -19.75
N GLY A 11 42.66 -5.54 -19.57
CA GLY A 11 42.52 -6.58 -18.56
C GLY A 11 41.26 -7.38 -18.72
N THR A 12 41.16 -8.42 -17.91
CA THR A 12 39.99 -9.28 -17.82
C THR A 12 39.54 -9.36 -16.36
N ILE A 13 38.23 -9.32 -16.12
CA ILE A 13 37.63 -9.45 -14.81
C ILE A 13 36.88 -10.76 -14.77
N THR A 14 37.21 -11.62 -13.81
CA THR A 14 36.58 -12.91 -13.58
C THR A 14 36.11 -13.04 -12.14
N ASP A 15 35.17 -13.96 -11.91
CA ASP A 15 34.83 -14.40 -10.55
C ASP A 15 35.82 -15.47 -10.05
N THR A 16 35.59 -15.98 -8.84
CA THR A 16 36.39 -17.03 -8.19
C THR A 16 36.28 -18.39 -8.88
N LYS A 17 35.35 -18.56 -9.82
CA LYS A 17 35.17 -19.78 -10.64
C LYS A 17 35.80 -19.61 -12.01
N GLY A 18 36.35 -18.43 -12.31
CA GLY A 18 36.94 -18.09 -13.60
C GLY A 18 35.92 -17.64 -14.67
N GLU A 19 34.65 -17.41 -14.29
CA GLU A 19 33.62 -16.89 -15.20
C GLU A 19 33.81 -15.40 -15.45
N PRO A 20 33.69 -14.91 -16.71
CA PRO A 20 33.87 -13.48 -17.01
C PRO A 20 32.73 -12.63 -16.42
N ILE A 21 33.07 -11.52 -15.78
CA ILE A 21 32.11 -10.57 -15.24
C ILE A 21 31.79 -9.50 -16.28
N ILE A 22 30.55 -9.51 -16.77
CA ILE A 22 30.03 -8.59 -17.78
C ILE A 22 29.50 -7.32 -17.11
N GLY A 23 29.90 -6.12 -17.60
CA GLY A 23 29.37 -4.86 -17.08
C GLY A 23 29.95 -4.42 -15.73
N ALA A 24 31.06 -5.01 -15.28
CA ALA A 24 31.77 -4.51 -14.12
C ALA A 24 32.28 -3.08 -14.38
N ASN A 25 32.14 -2.19 -13.41
CA ASN A 25 32.61 -0.81 -13.51
C ASN A 25 34.08 -0.75 -13.07
N ILE A 26 34.95 -0.24 -13.95
CA ILE A 26 36.39 -0.04 -13.71
C ILE A 26 36.63 1.47 -13.70
N LYS A 27 37.09 2.03 -12.61
CA LYS A 27 37.33 3.45 -12.42
C LYS A 27 38.72 3.72 -11.90
N GLU A 28 39.39 4.71 -12.43
CA GLU A 28 40.65 5.24 -11.90
C GLU A 28 40.35 6.08 -10.64
N VAL A 29 40.87 5.66 -9.50
CA VAL A 29 40.63 6.30 -8.18
C VAL A 29 41.09 7.75 -8.21
N GLY A 30 40.22 8.67 -7.75
CA GLY A 30 40.49 10.11 -7.71
C GLY A 30 40.19 10.84 -9.01
N THR A 31 39.72 10.16 -10.06
CA THR A 31 39.38 10.75 -11.35
C THR A 31 37.94 10.39 -11.80
N PHE A 32 37.49 10.99 -12.90
CA PHE A 32 36.24 10.58 -13.58
C PHE A 32 36.47 9.55 -14.70
N ASN A 33 37.73 9.13 -14.89
CA ASN A 33 38.11 8.19 -15.91
C ASN A 33 37.69 6.78 -15.55
N GLY A 34 36.88 6.13 -16.38
CA GLY A 34 36.35 4.78 -16.11
C GLY A 34 35.71 4.16 -17.36
N ILE A 35 35.55 2.86 -17.31
CA ILE A 35 34.92 2.03 -18.35
C ILE A 35 34.18 0.85 -17.71
N ILE A 36 33.32 0.20 -18.48
CA ILE A 36 32.68 -1.07 -18.09
C ILE A 36 33.30 -2.24 -18.88
N SER A 37 33.35 -3.43 -18.28
CA SER A 37 33.79 -4.65 -18.93
C SER A 37 32.81 -5.15 -20.00
N ASP A 38 33.33 -5.72 -21.09
CA ASP A 38 32.53 -6.30 -22.17
C ASP A 38 31.93 -7.69 -21.84
N ILE A 39 31.30 -8.34 -22.82
CA ILE A 39 30.65 -9.66 -22.68
C ILE A 39 31.63 -10.78 -22.33
N ASN A 40 32.92 -10.59 -22.51
CA ASN A 40 33.99 -11.52 -22.16
C ASN A 40 34.74 -11.08 -20.89
N GLY A 41 34.21 -10.10 -20.13
CA GLY A 41 34.84 -9.54 -18.95
C GLY A 41 36.06 -8.67 -19.25
N ARG A 42 36.33 -8.28 -20.52
CA ARG A 42 37.51 -7.54 -20.92
C ARG A 42 37.26 -6.04 -20.84
N PHE A 43 38.34 -5.28 -20.55
CA PHE A 43 38.33 -3.82 -20.57
C PHE A 43 39.63 -3.27 -21.15
N ALA A 44 39.56 -2.04 -21.63
CA ALA A 44 40.73 -1.26 -22.06
C ALA A 44 40.56 0.20 -21.63
N LEU A 45 41.47 0.71 -20.80
CA LEU A 45 41.40 2.04 -20.22
C LEU A 45 42.74 2.73 -20.28
N SER A 46 42.79 4.02 -20.64
CA SER A 46 44.00 4.84 -20.55
C SER A 46 44.06 5.49 -19.18
N VAL A 47 45.12 5.23 -18.40
CA VAL A 47 45.25 5.66 -17.01
C VAL A 47 46.57 6.37 -16.78
N ASN A 48 46.65 7.16 -15.71
CA ASN A 48 47.88 7.83 -15.30
C ASN A 48 48.93 6.82 -14.81
N PRO A 49 50.21 7.11 -14.89
CA PRO A 49 51.27 6.30 -14.28
C PRO A 49 50.99 6.11 -12.77
N ASN A 50 51.16 4.88 -12.30
CA ASN A 50 50.85 4.48 -10.90
C ASN A 50 49.38 4.63 -10.47
N ALA A 51 48.45 4.65 -11.43
CA ALA A 51 47.02 4.67 -11.13
C ALA A 51 46.60 3.45 -10.30
N VAL A 52 45.58 3.64 -9.47
CA VAL A 52 44.87 2.57 -8.77
C VAL A 52 43.48 2.45 -9.41
N LEU A 53 43.13 1.25 -9.85
CA LEU A 53 41.82 0.96 -10.38
C LEU A 53 40.90 0.49 -9.24
N GLU A 54 39.71 1.01 -9.19
CA GLU A 54 38.59 0.52 -8.39
C GLU A 54 37.65 -0.27 -9.31
N ILE A 55 37.47 -1.55 -9.00
CA ILE A 55 36.57 -2.44 -9.73
C ILE A 55 35.36 -2.73 -8.85
N SER A 56 34.18 -2.42 -9.35
CA SER A 56 32.93 -2.65 -8.65
C SER A 56 31.90 -3.31 -9.56
N TYR A 57 31.21 -4.30 -9.00
CA TYR A 57 30.09 -4.98 -9.67
C TYR A 57 29.04 -5.36 -8.63
N ILE A 58 27.76 -5.36 -9.03
CA ILE A 58 26.65 -5.68 -8.11
C ILE A 58 26.78 -7.14 -7.66
N GLY A 59 26.85 -7.36 -6.33
CA GLY A 59 27.00 -8.69 -5.74
C GLY A 59 28.46 -9.11 -5.54
N TYR A 60 29.44 -8.26 -5.84
CA TYR A 60 30.86 -8.55 -5.63
C TYR A 60 31.54 -7.52 -4.74
N VAL A 61 32.60 -7.93 -4.05
CA VAL A 61 33.41 -7.05 -3.21
C VAL A 61 34.16 -6.05 -4.09
N THR A 62 33.96 -4.76 -3.86
CA THR A 62 34.75 -3.72 -4.54
C THR A 62 36.23 -3.94 -4.28
N THR A 63 37.00 -4.14 -5.33
CA THR A 63 38.43 -4.48 -5.26
C THR A 63 39.24 -3.34 -5.87
N THR A 64 40.33 -2.95 -5.19
CA THR A 64 41.28 -1.95 -5.70
C THR A 64 42.58 -2.63 -6.15
N VAL A 65 43.02 -2.30 -7.38
CA VAL A 65 44.21 -2.89 -7.98
C VAL A 65 45.16 -1.78 -8.46
N PRO A 66 46.39 -1.72 -7.95
CA PRO A 66 47.39 -0.80 -8.45
C PRO A 66 47.94 -1.28 -9.82
N VAL A 67 47.96 -0.38 -10.79
CA VAL A 67 48.34 -0.73 -12.17
C VAL A 67 49.82 -1.07 -12.30
N LYS A 68 50.72 -0.54 -11.48
CA LYS A 68 52.19 -0.72 -11.58
C LYS A 68 52.65 -0.73 -13.05
N ASP A 69 53.60 -1.58 -13.40
CA ASP A 69 54.15 -1.70 -14.76
C ASP A 69 53.41 -2.63 -15.71
N ASN A 70 52.32 -3.26 -15.25
CA ASN A 70 51.60 -4.25 -16.03
C ASN A 70 50.72 -3.59 -17.10
N LYS A 71 50.87 -4.00 -18.35
CA LYS A 71 49.98 -3.58 -19.47
C LYS A 71 48.72 -4.41 -19.56
N VAL A 72 48.74 -5.63 -19.04
CA VAL A 72 47.60 -6.55 -19.02
C VAL A 72 47.33 -6.98 -17.57
N LEU A 73 46.08 -6.83 -17.14
CA LEU A 73 45.64 -7.14 -15.80
C LEU A 73 44.65 -8.31 -15.83
N SER A 74 44.87 -9.33 -14.99
CA SER A 74 43.85 -10.34 -14.67
C SER A 74 43.35 -10.07 -13.27
N ILE A 75 42.07 -9.74 -13.15
CA ILE A 75 41.48 -9.29 -11.89
C ILE A 75 40.37 -10.27 -11.51
N GLU A 76 40.57 -10.97 -10.42
CA GLU A 76 39.56 -11.81 -9.80
C GLU A 76 38.82 -10.99 -8.75
N ILE A 77 37.49 -10.91 -8.87
CA ILE A 77 36.66 -10.29 -7.85
C ILE A 77 35.83 -11.38 -7.15
N LYS A 78 35.79 -11.31 -5.83
CA LYS A 78 35.05 -12.25 -4.99
C LYS A 78 33.61 -11.82 -4.92
N GLU A 79 32.70 -12.81 -5.05
CA GLU A 79 31.32 -12.56 -4.67
C GLU A 79 31.32 -11.94 -3.27
N ALA A 80 30.66 -10.82 -3.13
CA ALA A 80 30.38 -10.33 -1.81
C ALA A 80 29.55 -11.46 -1.16
N GLU A 81 30.13 -12.17 -0.20
CA GLU A 81 29.29 -12.82 0.80
C GLU A 81 28.47 -11.68 1.41
N GLN A 82 27.36 -11.36 0.76
CA GLN A 82 26.37 -10.47 1.33
C GLN A 82 25.67 -11.21 2.47
N SER A 83 26.34 -11.31 3.57
CA SER A 83 25.75 -10.89 4.80
C SER A 83 25.70 -9.35 4.75
N LEU A 84 24.86 -8.77 3.89
CA LEU A 84 24.26 -7.49 4.18
C LEU A 84 23.66 -7.69 5.56
N GLU A 85 24.23 -7.03 6.56
CA GLU A 85 23.62 -6.99 7.89
C GLU A 85 22.22 -6.41 7.70
N GLU A 86 21.27 -7.29 7.41
CA GLU A 86 19.89 -6.91 7.13
C GLU A 86 19.35 -6.25 8.39
N VAL A 87 19.26 -4.92 8.34
CA VAL A 87 18.72 -4.12 9.42
C VAL A 87 17.22 -4.03 9.26
N VAL A 88 16.49 -4.50 10.25
CA VAL A 88 15.04 -4.36 10.31
C VAL A 88 14.65 -3.18 11.20
N VAL A 89 13.62 -2.47 10.80
CA VAL A 89 13.01 -1.43 11.62
C VAL A 89 12.12 -2.13 12.65
N VAL A 90 12.40 -1.86 13.90
CA VAL A 90 11.61 -2.28 15.06
C VAL A 90 10.91 -1.05 15.64
N GLY A 91 9.95 -1.23 16.53
CA GLY A 91 9.29 -0.08 17.15
C GLY A 91 10.29 0.93 17.73
N TYR A 92 10.21 2.18 17.30
CA TYR A 92 11.08 3.30 17.71
C TYR A 92 12.59 3.05 17.56
N GLY A 93 13.02 2.19 16.59
CA GLY A 93 14.45 1.96 16.37
C GLY A 93 14.76 1.02 15.22
N LYS A 94 16.05 0.69 15.09
CA LYS A 94 16.57 -0.26 14.11
C LYS A 94 17.40 -1.32 14.83
N GLN A 95 17.26 -2.57 14.42
CA GLN A 95 18.06 -3.70 14.91
C GLN A 95 18.57 -4.53 13.74
N LYS A 96 19.72 -5.22 13.94
CA LYS A 96 20.14 -6.25 13.00
C LYS A 96 19.13 -7.38 13.03
N LYS A 97 18.73 -7.92 11.88
CA LYS A 97 17.75 -9.02 11.76
C LYS A 97 18.16 -10.23 12.63
N GLU A 98 19.43 -10.51 12.69
CA GLU A 98 20.00 -11.58 13.52
C GLU A 98 19.78 -11.37 15.01
N SER A 99 19.84 -10.12 15.49
CA SER A 99 19.66 -9.76 16.90
C SER A 99 18.19 -9.64 17.33
N VAL A 100 17.24 -9.63 16.38
CA VAL A 100 15.81 -9.49 16.69
C VAL A 100 15.28 -10.77 17.33
N THR A 101 14.71 -10.65 18.53
CA THR A 101 14.04 -11.75 19.26
C THR A 101 12.54 -11.83 18.98
N ALA A 102 11.93 -10.73 18.57
CA ALA A 102 10.52 -10.62 18.21
C ALA A 102 10.19 -11.23 16.84
N SER A 103 8.89 -11.55 16.61
CA SER A 103 8.41 -12.08 15.32
C SER A 103 8.09 -10.94 14.35
N ILE A 104 9.00 -10.67 13.42
CA ILE A 104 8.87 -9.63 12.41
C ILE A 104 8.89 -10.26 11.02
N ALA A 105 8.03 -9.78 10.12
CA ALA A 105 8.12 -10.04 8.69
C ALA A 105 8.51 -8.74 7.99
N SER A 106 9.45 -8.80 7.07
CA SER A 106 9.96 -7.65 6.31
C SER A 106 9.80 -7.87 4.82
N ILE A 107 9.52 -6.81 4.08
CA ILE A 107 9.61 -6.75 2.64
C ILE A 107 10.40 -5.51 2.24
N SER A 108 11.39 -5.71 1.38
CA SER A 108 12.22 -4.66 0.85
C SER A 108 11.55 -3.93 -0.32
N ARG A 109 12.03 -2.72 -0.64
CA ARG A 109 11.57 -2.00 -1.83
C ARG A 109 11.70 -2.82 -3.11
N LYS A 110 12.82 -3.52 -3.29
CA LYS A 110 13.07 -4.34 -4.48
C LYS A 110 12.00 -5.40 -4.68
N GLU A 111 11.56 -6.02 -3.60
CA GLU A 111 10.48 -7.00 -3.62
C GLU A 111 9.12 -6.33 -3.81
N LEU A 112 8.86 -5.21 -3.12
CA LEU A 112 7.58 -4.51 -3.18
C LEU A 112 7.24 -4.05 -4.61
N VAL A 113 8.19 -3.43 -5.32
CA VAL A 113 7.96 -2.89 -6.67
C VAL A 113 7.89 -3.94 -7.78
N GLN A 114 8.16 -5.22 -7.50
CA GLN A 114 8.01 -6.31 -8.48
C GLN A 114 6.55 -6.52 -8.90
N THR A 115 5.60 -6.21 -8.02
CA THR A 115 4.18 -6.31 -8.31
C THR A 115 3.58 -4.92 -8.41
N GLN A 116 3.12 -4.56 -9.59
CA GLN A 116 2.50 -3.27 -9.85
C GLN A 116 1.00 -3.34 -9.50
N GLN A 117 0.61 -2.73 -8.38
CA GLN A 117 -0.77 -2.63 -7.92
C GLN A 117 -1.12 -1.16 -7.64
N SER A 118 -2.43 -0.86 -7.56
CA SER A 118 -2.93 0.50 -7.26
C SER A 118 -2.64 0.95 -5.83
N ASN A 119 -2.61 0.00 -4.89
CA ASN A 119 -2.43 0.24 -3.47
C ASN A 119 -1.33 -0.67 -2.90
N ILE A 120 -0.58 -0.16 -1.91
CA ILE A 120 0.48 -0.94 -1.25
C ILE A 120 -0.10 -2.16 -0.53
N SER A 121 -1.28 -2.05 0.09
CA SER A 121 -1.93 -3.19 0.77
C SER A 121 -2.12 -4.39 -0.16
N ASN A 122 -2.43 -4.17 -1.44
CA ASN A 122 -2.58 -5.23 -2.44
C ASN A 122 -1.24 -5.89 -2.81
N MET A 123 -0.13 -5.15 -2.71
CA MET A 123 1.21 -5.67 -2.99
C MET A 123 1.72 -6.63 -1.91
N LEU A 124 1.11 -6.60 -0.72
CA LEU A 124 1.50 -7.43 0.43
C LEU A 124 0.84 -8.81 0.42
N VAL A 125 -0.20 -9.01 -0.40
CA VAL A 125 -0.96 -10.26 -0.47
C VAL A 125 -0.05 -11.43 -0.81
N GLY A 126 -0.05 -12.47 0.06
CA GLY A 126 0.74 -13.70 -0.13
C GLY A 126 2.26 -13.55 0.03
N ARG A 127 2.78 -12.37 0.41
CA ARG A 127 4.23 -12.09 0.51
C ARG A 127 4.77 -12.02 1.93
N MET A 128 3.90 -11.78 2.90
CA MET A 128 4.31 -11.61 4.29
C MET A 128 3.70 -12.69 5.18
N PRO A 129 4.51 -13.60 5.75
CA PRO A 129 4.00 -14.67 6.62
C PRO A 129 3.23 -14.11 7.81
N GLY A 130 2.00 -14.59 8.04
CA GLY A 130 1.13 -14.16 9.13
C GLY A 130 0.32 -12.89 8.85
N LEU A 131 0.39 -12.33 7.63
CA LEU A 131 -0.49 -11.29 7.15
C LEU A 131 -1.59 -11.92 6.29
N ILE A 132 -2.83 -11.60 6.61
CA ILE A 132 -4.01 -11.90 5.80
C ILE A 132 -4.43 -10.57 5.17
N ALA A 133 -4.56 -10.54 3.85
CA ALA A 133 -5.03 -9.37 3.14
C ALA A 133 -6.13 -9.80 2.16
N PHE A 134 -7.25 -9.11 2.17
CA PHE A 134 -8.35 -9.39 1.26
C PHE A 134 -8.92 -8.10 0.67
N GLN A 135 -9.09 -8.12 -0.63
CA GLN A 135 -9.64 -7.03 -1.41
C GLN A 135 -11.14 -7.28 -1.62
N ARG A 136 -11.99 -6.36 -1.17
CA ARG A 136 -13.44 -6.47 -1.29
C ARG A 136 -13.99 -5.96 -2.61
N SER A 137 -13.28 -5.01 -3.22
CA SER A 137 -13.69 -4.34 -4.46
C SER A 137 -12.47 -4.13 -5.35
N GLY A 138 -12.66 -4.18 -6.66
CA GLY A 138 -11.66 -3.77 -7.65
C GLY A 138 -11.96 -2.40 -8.26
N ALA A 139 -12.98 -1.68 -7.76
CA ALA A 139 -13.38 -0.38 -8.28
C ALA A 139 -12.35 0.70 -7.95
N PRO A 140 -12.09 1.63 -8.88
CA PRO A 140 -11.14 2.71 -8.67
C PRO A 140 -11.42 3.51 -7.40
N GLY A 141 -10.40 3.59 -6.51
CA GLY A 141 -10.48 4.31 -5.24
C GLY A 141 -11.17 3.56 -4.08
N GLU A 142 -11.64 2.33 -4.31
CA GLU A 142 -12.24 1.40 -3.35
C GLU A 142 -11.54 0.03 -3.36
N ASP A 143 -10.39 -0.06 -4.01
CA ASP A 143 -9.67 -1.29 -4.32
C ASP A 143 -8.52 -1.59 -3.34
N ALA A 144 -8.47 -0.94 -2.17
CA ALA A 144 -7.54 -1.24 -1.10
C ALA A 144 -7.89 -2.56 -0.38
N SER A 145 -6.88 -3.33 0.02
CA SER A 145 -7.06 -4.53 0.82
C SER A 145 -7.19 -4.21 2.30
N SER A 146 -8.12 -4.89 2.97
CA SER A 146 -8.16 -4.95 4.43
C SER A 146 -7.08 -5.90 4.93
N LEU A 147 -6.35 -5.48 5.96
CA LEU A 147 -5.22 -6.21 6.52
C LEU A 147 -5.57 -6.78 7.89
N LEU A 148 -5.23 -8.05 8.13
CA LEU A 148 -5.30 -8.71 9.43
C LEU A 148 -3.95 -9.38 9.73
N ILE A 149 -3.45 -9.20 10.94
CA ILE A 149 -2.20 -9.83 11.39
C ILE A 149 -2.55 -10.97 12.34
N ARG A 150 -2.25 -12.23 11.94
CA ARG A 150 -2.55 -13.46 12.69
C ARG A 150 -4.04 -13.68 13.01
N GLY A 151 -4.94 -13.04 12.25
CA GLY A 151 -6.38 -13.17 12.44
C GLY A 151 -6.99 -12.07 13.31
N VAL A 152 -8.21 -12.28 13.76
CA VAL A 152 -8.96 -11.35 14.62
C VAL A 152 -8.53 -11.56 16.07
N SER A 153 -8.00 -10.52 16.72
CA SER A 153 -7.52 -10.53 18.09
C SER A 153 -8.34 -9.62 19.04
N THR A 154 -9.46 -9.09 18.55
CA THR A 154 -10.31 -8.16 19.31
C THR A 154 -11.77 -8.56 19.23
N PHE A 155 -12.55 -8.19 20.25
CA PHE A 155 -14.02 -8.33 20.26
C PHE A 155 -14.75 -7.14 19.63
N THR A 156 -14.02 -6.14 19.15
CA THR A 156 -14.58 -4.97 18.46
C THR A 156 -14.51 -5.14 16.95
N ASP A 157 -15.30 -4.38 16.20
CA ASP A 157 -15.30 -4.40 14.74
C ASP A 157 -14.00 -3.86 14.12
N ASN A 158 -13.20 -3.12 14.89
CA ASN A 158 -11.93 -2.58 14.42
C ASN A 158 -10.79 -3.57 14.60
N THR A 159 -10.51 -4.31 13.55
CA THR A 159 -9.45 -5.33 13.47
C THR A 159 -8.20 -4.85 12.74
N ALA A 160 -8.18 -3.59 12.28
CA ALA A 160 -7.08 -3.04 11.50
C ALA A 160 -5.79 -2.93 12.35
N PRO A 161 -4.62 -3.26 11.79
CA PRO A 161 -3.34 -3.05 12.45
C PRO A 161 -3.02 -1.56 12.59
N LEU A 162 -2.19 -1.22 13.57
CA LEU A 162 -1.64 0.11 13.71
C LEU A 162 -0.66 0.40 12.56
N ILE A 163 -0.82 1.52 11.88
CA ILE A 163 0.06 1.93 10.78
C ILE A 163 1.02 3.01 11.27
N MET A 164 2.32 2.77 11.14
CA MET A 164 3.38 3.70 11.49
C MET A 164 4.19 4.04 10.24
N ILE A 165 4.27 5.31 9.86
CA ILE A 165 5.08 5.78 8.74
C ILE A 165 6.18 6.68 9.28
N ASP A 166 7.43 6.27 9.12
CA ASP A 166 8.62 6.94 9.65
C ASP A 166 8.54 7.23 11.17
N GLY A 167 7.92 6.30 11.92
CA GLY A 167 7.76 6.40 13.38
C GLY A 167 6.52 7.18 13.83
N ILE A 168 5.73 7.74 12.93
CA ILE A 168 4.52 8.50 13.23
C ILE A 168 3.28 7.67 12.87
N GLU A 169 2.34 7.54 13.79
CA GLU A 169 1.05 6.88 13.55
C GLU A 169 0.22 7.65 12.53
N ARG A 170 -0.19 6.96 11.46
CA ARG A 170 -1.04 7.50 10.39
C ARG A 170 -2.19 6.56 10.07
N THR A 171 -3.29 7.10 9.59
CA THR A 171 -4.53 6.32 9.37
C THR A 171 -4.52 5.55 8.07
N ASN A 172 -3.76 5.97 7.07
CA ASN A 172 -3.76 5.36 5.74
C ASN A 172 -2.37 5.40 5.11
N PHE A 173 -1.99 4.33 4.44
CA PHE A 173 -0.74 4.21 3.70
C PHE A 173 -0.93 3.80 2.23
N ASP A 174 -2.12 3.41 1.83
CA ASP A 174 -2.40 2.90 0.48
C ASP A 174 -2.11 3.91 -0.63
N GLY A 175 -2.23 5.18 -0.28
CA GLY A 175 -1.95 6.26 -1.21
C GLY A 175 -0.47 6.58 -1.44
N ILE A 176 0.46 5.99 -0.71
CA ILE A 176 1.90 6.20 -0.89
C ILE A 176 2.35 5.53 -2.19
N ASP A 177 3.23 6.19 -2.95
CA ASP A 177 3.84 5.55 -4.11
C ASP A 177 4.85 4.48 -3.65
N PRO A 178 4.79 3.24 -4.17
CA PRO A 178 5.72 2.18 -3.78
C PRO A 178 7.20 2.54 -3.98
N ASN A 179 7.50 3.41 -4.95
CA ASN A 179 8.87 3.90 -5.18
C ASN A 179 9.39 4.85 -4.08
N GLU A 180 8.50 5.37 -3.22
CA GLU A 180 8.86 6.18 -2.05
C GLU A 180 9.18 5.32 -0.81
N VAL A 181 8.82 4.04 -0.83
CA VAL A 181 9.01 3.12 0.29
C VAL A 181 10.39 2.48 0.21
N GLU A 182 11.12 2.45 1.32
CA GLU A 182 12.39 1.74 1.48
C GLU A 182 12.16 0.31 1.96
N SER A 183 11.35 0.16 3.01
CA SER A 183 10.97 -1.14 3.57
C SER A 183 9.63 -1.07 4.29
N LEU A 184 8.97 -2.21 4.38
CA LEU A 184 7.77 -2.41 5.18
C LEU A 184 7.99 -3.61 6.10
N ASN A 185 7.73 -3.42 7.39
CA ASN A 185 7.90 -4.42 8.43
C ASN A 185 6.58 -4.63 9.17
N ILE A 186 6.27 -5.88 9.51
CA ILE A 186 5.07 -6.22 10.28
C ILE A 186 5.49 -6.82 11.60
N LEU A 187 5.07 -6.18 12.70
CA LEU A 187 5.24 -6.67 14.06
C LEU A 187 4.04 -7.54 14.42
N LYS A 188 4.28 -8.81 14.71
CA LYS A 188 3.22 -9.84 14.80
C LYS A 188 2.97 -10.37 16.20
N ASP A 189 3.86 -10.14 17.15
CA ASP A 189 3.72 -10.64 18.52
C ASP A 189 3.71 -9.52 19.56
N ALA A 190 3.20 -9.85 20.74
CA ALA A 190 3.08 -8.90 21.83
C ALA A 190 4.46 -8.34 22.28
N SER A 191 5.54 -9.12 22.15
CA SER A 191 6.87 -8.63 22.52
C SER A 191 7.34 -7.48 21.62
N ALA A 192 6.97 -7.51 20.33
CA ALA A 192 7.28 -6.44 19.40
C ALA A 192 6.32 -5.24 19.53
N THR A 193 5.07 -5.47 19.93
CA THR A 193 4.02 -4.45 19.90
C THR A 193 3.70 -3.83 21.26
N ALA A 194 4.21 -4.38 22.37
CA ALA A 194 3.99 -3.86 23.73
C ALA A 194 4.40 -2.39 23.92
N ILE A 195 5.41 -1.92 23.19
CA ILE A 195 5.81 -0.50 23.18
C ILE A 195 4.76 0.44 22.62
N TYR A 196 3.77 -0.07 21.87
CA TYR A 196 2.59 0.66 21.39
C TYR A 196 1.39 0.52 22.34
N GLY A 197 1.50 -0.34 23.37
CA GLY A 197 0.58 -0.51 24.49
C GLY A 197 -0.86 -0.72 24.06
N VAL A 198 -1.73 0.25 24.39
CA VAL A 198 -3.18 0.21 24.08
C VAL A 198 -3.53 0.18 22.59
N LYS A 199 -2.57 0.33 21.70
CA LYS A 199 -2.78 0.29 20.23
C LYS A 199 -2.12 -0.92 19.57
N GLY A 200 -1.44 -1.77 20.36
CA GLY A 200 -0.62 -2.87 19.86
C GLY A 200 -1.33 -4.18 19.56
N ALA A 201 -2.58 -4.35 19.98
CA ALA A 201 -3.28 -5.65 19.97
C ALA A 201 -3.44 -6.29 18.58
N ASN A 202 -3.75 -5.48 17.58
CA ASN A 202 -3.99 -5.98 16.20
C ASN A 202 -2.70 -6.08 15.37
N GLY A 203 -1.51 -5.93 16.00
CA GLY A 203 -0.24 -5.87 15.31
C GLY A 203 0.07 -4.49 14.75
N VAL A 204 1.27 -4.32 14.23
CA VAL A 204 1.76 -3.01 13.74
C VAL A 204 2.42 -3.17 12.38
N VAL A 205 2.10 -2.29 11.45
CA VAL A 205 2.74 -2.15 10.15
C VAL A 205 3.66 -0.93 10.20
N LEU A 206 4.96 -1.16 10.05
CA LEU A 206 5.99 -0.12 10.03
C LEU A 206 6.41 0.14 8.59
N ILE A 207 6.22 1.33 8.11
CA ILE A 207 6.64 1.77 6.77
C ILE A 207 7.78 2.77 6.94
N THR A 208 8.90 2.47 6.30
CA THR A 208 10.03 3.38 6.22
C THR A 208 10.10 3.95 4.83
N THR A 209 10.14 5.28 4.72
CA THR A 209 10.27 5.95 3.44
C THR A 209 11.74 6.16 3.09
N ARG A 210 12.01 6.32 1.79
CA ARG A 210 13.36 6.51 1.27
C ARG A 210 13.97 7.81 1.77
N LYS A 211 15.27 7.73 2.03
CA LYS A 211 16.11 8.87 2.41
C LYS A 211 17.14 9.17 1.33
N GLY A 212 17.73 10.35 1.42
CA GLY A 212 18.88 10.70 0.59
C GLY A 212 20.12 9.91 1.00
N GLU A 213 20.95 9.61 -0.01
CA GLU A 213 22.24 8.98 0.19
C GLU A 213 23.36 9.97 -0.15
N ARG A 214 24.54 9.78 0.47
CA ARG A 214 25.72 10.56 0.09
C ARG A 214 26.16 10.18 -1.33
N GLY A 215 26.40 11.17 -2.17
CA GLY A 215 26.87 10.96 -3.54
C GLY A 215 26.28 11.98 -4.52
N CYS A 216 26.63 11.81 -5.79
CA CYS A 216 26.09 12.64 -6.87
C CYS A 216 24.56 12.52 -6.96
N PRO A 217 23.88 13.59 -7.39
CA PRO A 217 22.44 13.54 -7.64
C PRO A 217 22.09 12.43 -8.63
N ARG A 218 21.11 11.59 -8.25
CA ARG A 218 20.58 10.52 -9.09
C ARG A 218 19.12 10.81 -9.38
N LEU A 219 18.81 11.02 -10.64
CA LEU A 219 17.45 11.16 -11.14
C LEU A 219 16.97 9.79 -11.64
N SER A 220 15.81 9.34 -11.20
CA SER A 220 15.17 8.13 -11.68
C SER A 220 13.73 8.39 -12.08
N TYR A 221 13.30 7.80 -13.17
CA TYR A 221 11.93 7.80 -13.64
C TYR A 221 11.44 6.37 -13.79
N SER A 222 10.22 6.12 -13.35
CA SER A 222 9.51 4.89 -13.62
C SER A 222 8.12 5.19 -14.15
N GLY A 223 7.74 4.53 -15.24
CA GLY A 223 6.42 4.62 -15.85
C GLY A 223 5.80 3.24 -15.99
N ASN A 224 4.51 3.13 -15.67
CA ASN A 224 3.75 1.91 -15.82
C ASN A 224 2.42 2.22 -16.49
N PHE A 225 2.08 1.43 -17.49
CA PHE A 225 0.76 1.39 -18.11
C PHE A 225 0.22 -0.04 -18.00
N ALA A 226 -0.99 -0.21 -17.53
CA ALA A 226 -1.60 -1.52 -17.34
C ALA A 226 -3.03 -1.55 -17.91
N LEU A 227 -3.36 -2.65 -18.57
CA LEU A 227 -4.72 -3.05 -18.85
C LEU A 227 -5.19 -3.96 -17.71
N GLN A 228 -6.30 -3.61 -17.11
CA GLN A 228 -6.90 -4.35 -16.00
C GLN A 228 -8.14 -5.07 -16.49
N GLN A 229 -8.32 -6.32 -16.07
CA GLN A 229 -9.46 -7.16 -16.39
C GLN A 229 -9.99 -7.80 -15.12
N SER A 230 -11.30 -7.97 -15.01
CA SER A 230 -11.90 -8.75 -13.92
C SER A 230 -11.42 -10.20 -14.00
N THR A 231 -10.96 -10.74 -12.87
CA THR A 231 -10.45 -12.12 -12.80
C THR A 231 -11.57 -13.14 -12.86
N GLN A 232 -12.75 -12.77 -12.35
CA GLN A 232 -13.94 -13.61 -12.36
C GLN A 232 -15.18 -12.71 -12.43
N LEU A 233 -16.13 -13.07 -13.25
CA LEU A 233 -17.43 -12.45 -13.37
C LEU A 233 -18.50 -13.54 -13.18
N PRO A 234 -19.64 -13.21 -12.54
CA PRO A 234 -20.75 -14.15 -12.44
C PRO A 234 -21.34 -14.42 -13.83
N SER A 235 -21.85 -15.62 -14.02
CA SER A 235 -22.65 -15.98 -15.19
C SER A 235 -24.11 -16.06 -14.78
N TYR A 236 -24.98 -15.50 -15.62
CA TYR A 236 -26.42 -15.51 -15.40
C TYR A 236 -27.11 -16.32 -16.48
N LEU A 237 -28.34 -16.75 -16.18
CA LEU A 237 -29.20 -17.46 -17.13
C LEU A 237 -29.58 -16.54 -18.29
N ASN A 238 -29.77 -17.13 -19.45
CA ASN A 238 -30.46 -16.46 -20.57
C ASN A 238 -31.96 -16.37 -20.30
N SER A 239 -32.69 -15.57 -21.09
CA SER A 239 -34.11 -15.32 -20.87
C SER A 239 -34.99 -16.54 -21.04
N ALA A 240 -34.70 -17.42 -21.99
CA ALA A 240 -35.49 -18.63 -22.23
C ALA A 240 -35.35 -19.62 -21.06
N ASP A 241 -34.13 -19.83 -20.57
CA ASP A 241 -33.88 -20.70 -19.41
C ASP A 241 -34.46 -20.10 -18.14
N TYR A 242 -34.32 -18.78 -17.95
CA TYR A 242 -34.91 -18.08 -16.80
C TYR A 242 -36.45 -18.25 -16.81
N ALA A 243 -37.12 -18.01 -17.92
CA ALA A 243 -38.58 -18.15 -18.05
C ALA A 243 -39.04 -19.59 -17.79
N THR A 244 -38.28 -20.58 -18.31
CA THR A 244 -38.56 -22.00 -18.10
C THR A 244 -38.47 -22.37 -16.63
N LEU A 245 -37.35 -22.01 -15.95
CA LEU A 245 -37.14 -22.31 -14.52
C LEU A 245 -38.11 -21.54 -13.64
N TYR A 246 -38.50 -20.32 -14.02
CA TYR A 246 -39.50 -19.55 -13.29
C TYR A 246 -40.88 -20.25 -13.32
N ASN A 247 -41.31 -20.75 -14.48
CA ASN A 247 -42.53 -21.55 -14.60
C ASN A 247 -42.45 -22.84 -13.78
N GLU A 248 -41.32 -23.55 -13.79
CA GLU A 248 -41.10 -24.74 -12.96
C GLU A 248 -41.21 -24.42 -11.44
N ALA A 249 -40.66 -23.29 -11.02
CA ALA A 249 -40.79 -22.83 -9.63
C ALA A 249 -42.27 -22.58 -9.27
N LEU A 250 -43.03 -21.91 -10.13
CA LEU A 250 -44.47 -21.70 -9.93
C LEU A 250 -45.29 -23.02 -9.90
N GLU A 251 -44.91 -23.99 -10.72
CA GLU A 251 -45.51 -25.32 -10.68
C GLU A 251 -45.25 -26.03 -9.37
N ASN A 252 -44.03 -25.98 -8.89
CA ASN A 252 -43.65 -26.56 -7.59
C ASN A 252 -44.38 -25.88 -6.43
N ASP A 253 -44.47 -24.54 -6.44
CA ASP A 253 -45.23 -23.78 -5.45
C ASP A 253 -46.73 -24.15 -5.45
N SER A 254 -47.30 -24.33 -6.65
CA SER A 254 -48.71 -24.75 -6.79
C SER A 254 -48.96 -26.15 -6.18
N ARG A 255 -48.03 -27.08 -6.37
CA ARG A 255 -48.09 -28.43 -5.80
C ARG A 255 -48.05 -28.40 -4.26
N VAL A 256 -47.21 -27.52 -3.68
CA VAL A 256 -47.08 -27.36 -2.25
C VAL A 256 -48.29 -26.68 -1.63
N SER A 257 -48.82 -25.63 -2.31
CA SER A 257 -49.97 -24.84 -1.79
C SER A 257 -51.32 -25.44 -2.14
N GLY A 258 -51.39 -26.43 -3.03
CA GLY A 258 -52.64 -26.99 -3.54
C GLY A 258 -53.43 -26.06 -4.48
N SER A 259 -52.76 -25.02 -5.00
CA SER A 259 -53.34 -24.07 -5.96
C SER A 259 -53.26 -24.57 -7.42
N THR A 260 -54.07 -24.00 -8.30
CA THR A 260 -54.01 -24.34 -9.72
C THR A 260 -52.75 -23.69 -10.34
N TYR A 261 -51.93 -24.51 -10.96
CA TYR A 261 -50.78 -24.01 -11.72
C TYR A 261 -51.19 -23.15 -12.90
N GLN A 262 -50.59 -21.98 -13.04
CA GLN A 262 -50.67 -21.11 -14.20
C GLN A 262 -49.26 -20.64 -14.58
N PRO A 263 -48.77 -20.98 -15.77
CA PRO A 263 -47.46 -20.52 -16.21
C PRO A 263 -47.47 -19.00 -16.37
N LYS A 264 -46.40 -18.36 -15.91
CA LYS A 264 -46.19 -16.92 -16.10
C LYS A 264 -45.79 -16.61 -17.54
N PHE A 265 -45.02 -17.49 -18.16
CA PHE A 265 -44.54 -17.38 -19.54
C PHE A 265 -45.14 -18.50 -20.37
N THR A 266 -45.71 -18.15 -21.51
CA THR A 266 -46.24 -19.14 -22.48
C THR A 266 -45.09 -19.80 -23.25
N ASP A 267 -45.35 -20.95 -23.88
CA ASP A 267 -44.36 -21.60 -24.76
C ASP A 267 -43.91 -20.67 -25.89
N LYS A 268 -44.83 -19.85 -26.40
CA LYS A 268 -44.53 -18.84 -27.42
C LYS A 268 -43.60 -17.75 -26.91
N ASP A 269 -43.77 -17.28 -25.67
CA ASP A 269 -42.86 -16.29 -25.06
C ASP A 269 -41.47 -16.89 -24.91
N ILE A 270 -41.38 -18.14 -24.43
CA ILE A 270 -40.10 -18.84 -24.28
C ILE A 270 -39.40 -19.03 -25.63
N GLU A 271 -40.17 -19.31 -26.69
CA GLU A 271 -39.61 -19.40 -28.03
C GLU A 271 -39.12 -18.04 -28.56
N LEU A 272 -39.84 -16.95 -28.30
CA LEU A 272 -39.43 -15.59 -28.70
C LEU A 272 -38.15 -15.18 -27.96
N TYR A 273 -38.02 -15.50 -26.67
CA TYR A 273 -36.76 -15.29 -25.92
C TYR A 273 -35.59 -16.12 -26.48
N ARG A 274 -35.86 -17.34 -26.95
CA ARG A 274 -34.82 -18.25 -27.46
C ARG A 274 -34.35 -17.86 -28.86
N ASN A 275 -35.25 -17.47 -29.76
CA ASN A 275 -34.93 -17.16 -31.15
C ASN A 275 -34.54 -15.70 -31.40
N GLY A 276 -34.83 -14.79 -30.43
CA GLY A 276 -34.46 -13.37 -30.50
C GLY A 276 -35.20 -12.56 -31.56
N PHE A 277 -36.35 -13.00 -32.05
CA PHE A 277 -37.13 -12.29 -33.10
C PHE A 277 -37.79 -11.01 -32.58
N ASP A 278 -37.98 -10.87 -31.29
CA ASP A 278 -38.55 -9.68 -30.67
C ASP A 278 -37.66 -9.14 -29.56
N PRO A 279 -36.50 -8.55 -29.91
CA PRO A 279 -35.46 -8.22 -28.93
C PRO A 279 -35.84 -7.07 -28.00
N ILE A 280 -36.91 -6.32 -28.27
CA ILE A 280 -37.34 -5.21 -27.41
C ILE A 280 -38.35 -5.69 -26.36
N LEU A 281 -39.38 -6.45 -26.75
CA LEU A 281 -40.43 -6.92 -25.84
C LEU A 281 -40.14 -8.31 -25.27
N HIS A 282 -39.31 -9.12 -25.96
CA HIS A 282 -38.78 -10.40 -25.47
C HIS A 282 -37.24 -10.36 -25.45
N PRO A 283 -36.63 -9.48 -24.65
CA PRO A 283 -35.19 -9.32 -24.64
C PRO A 283 -34.48 -10.52 -24.03
N ASN A 284 -33.24 -10.71 -24.44
CA ASN A 284 -32.31 -11.66 -23.84
C ASN A 284 -31.02 -10.92 -23.49
N THR A 285 -31.10 -10.11 -22.45
CA THR A 285 -30.04 -9.16 -22.09
C THR A 285 -28.97 -9.83 -21.22
N ASN A 286 -27.75 -9.89 -21.72
CA ASN A 286 -26.59 -10.26 -20.92
C ASN A 286 -26.04 -8.99 -20.25
N TRP A 287 -26.50 -8.72 -19.04
CA TRP A 287 -26.11 -7.52 -18.28
C TRP A 287 -24.60 -7.38 -18.06
N ILE A 288 -23.85 -8.48 -17.96
CA ILE A 288 -22.40 -8.43 -17.80
C ILE A 288 -21.75 -7.91 -19.10
N ASP A 289 -22.09 -8.52 -20.23
CA ASP A 289 -21.47 -8.14 -21.51
C ASP A 289 -21.94 -6.77 -22.01
N ASP A 290 -23.21 -6.42 -21.77
CA ASP A 290 -23.75 -5.13 -22.19
C ASP A 290 -23.25 -3.97 -21.35
N PHE A 291 -23.03 -4.20 -20.05
CA PHE A 291 -22.73 -3.14 -19.09
C PHE A 291 -21.23 -2.93 -18.84
N LEU A 292 -20.43 -4.00 -18.94
CA LEU A 292 -19.02 -3.96 -18.60
C LEU A 292 -18.10 -3.99 -19.82
N ARG A 293 -17.03 -3.20 -19.75
CA ARG A 293 -15.89 -3.30 -20.66
C ARG A 293 -15.00 -4.46 -20.25
N LYS A 294 -14.40 -5.12 -21.23
CA LYS A 294 -13.43 -6.18 -20.97
C LYS A 294 -12.19 -5.66 -20.24
N PHE A 295 -11.74 -4.45 -20.56
CA PHE A 295 -10.55 -3.84 -20.00
C PHE A 295 -10.81 -2.43 -19.48
N SER A 296 -10.14 -2.09 -18.39
CA SER A 296 -9.91 -0.72 -17.93
C SER A 296 -8.44 -0.39 -17.97
N THR A 297 -8.09 0.88 -17.80
CA THR A 297 -6.70 1.35 -17.87
C THR A 297 -6.21 1.86 -16.53
N ARG A 298 -4.93 1.65 -16.28
CA ARG A 298 -4.22 2.26 -15.18
C ARG A 298 -2.87 2.75 -15.66
N THR A 299 -2.52 3.99 -15.31
CA THR A 299 -1.21 4.57 -15.55
C THR A 299 -0.61 5.07 -14.25
N GLN A 300 0.69 4.91 -14.10
CA GLN A 300 1.44 5.44 -12.97
C GLN A 300 2.80 5.92 -13.46
N HIS A 301 3.17 7.12 -13.06
CA HIS A 301 4.44 7.74 -13.36
C HIS A 301 5.06 8.25 -12.07
N ASN A 302 6.34 7.98 -11.88
CA ASN A 302 7.08 8.43 -10.72
C ASN A 302 8.44 8.97 -11.15
N ILE A 303 8.82 10.10 -10.59
CA ILE A 303 10.13 10.71 -10.75
C ILE A 303 10.75 10.92 -9.38
N ASN A 304 11.98 10.46 -9.18
CA ASN A 304 12.71 10.60 -7.94
C ASN A 304 14.06 11.25 -8.17
N LEU A 305 14.43 12.17 -7.30
CA LEU A 305 15.75 12.76 -7.20
C LEU A 305 16.32 12.45 -5.81
N SER A 306 17.48 11.82 -5.76
CA SER A 306 18.17 11.53 -4.51
C SER A 306 19.64 11.87 -4.61
N GLY A 307 20.26 12.31 -3.50
CA GLY A 307 21.65 12.65 -3.44
C GLY A 307 22.03 13.27 -2.11
N GLY A 308 23.25 13.76 -2.01
CA GLY A 308 23.66 14.49 -0.83
C GLY A 308 25.15 14.57 -0.62
N THR A 309 25.50 15.43 0.32
CA THR A 309 26.84 15.63 0.85
C THR A 309 26.94 15.06 2.28
N GLU A 310 28.04 15.32 2.98
CA GLU A 310 28.14 15.02 4.40
C GLU A 310 27.18 15.84 5.27
N ARG A 311 26.84 17.06 4.81
CA ARG A 311 26.00 17.98 5.58
C ARG A 311 24.52 17.91 5.24
N VAL A 312 24.18 17.58 4.00
CA VAL A 312 22.78 17.55 3.56
C VAL A 312 22.58 16.34 2.67
N LYS A 313 21.59 15.52 3.00
CA LYS A 313 21.08 14.44 2.15
C LYS A 313 19.64 14.71 1.83
N TYR A 314 19.22 14.38 0.61
CA TYR A 314 17.87 14.66 0.16
C TYR A 314 17.30 13.53 -0.69
N PHE A 315 16.01 13.31 -0.53
CA PHE A 315 15.16 12.49 -1.39
C PHE A 315 13.92 13.32 -1.73
N ILE A 316 13.66 13.47 -3.03
CA ILE A 316 12.49 14.20 -3.54
C ILE A 316 11.78 13.27 -4.51
N SER A 317 10.48 13.13 -4.39
CA SER A 317 9.64 12.29 -5.25
C SER A 317 8.40 13.05 -5.70
N GLY A 318 8.02 12.84 -6.95
CA GLY A 318 6.74 13.25 -7.49
C GLY A 318 6.11 12.10 -8.26
N SER A 319 4.83 11.82 -8.04
CA SER A 319 4.14 10.78 -8.81
C SER A 319 2.74 11.17 -9.24
N TYR A 320 2.34 10.60 -10.36
CA TYR A 320 0.99 10.67 -10.93
C TYR A 320 0.43 9.27 -11.10
N PHE A 321 -0.82 9.09 -10.70
CA PHE A 321 -1.56 7.84 -10.82
C PHE A 321 -2.94 8.14 -11.37
N ASP A 322 -3.40 7.33 -12.33
CA ASP A 322 -4.75 7.38 -12.88
C ASP A 322 -5.27 5.97 -13.16
N GLN A 323 -6.49 5.69 -12.72
CA GLN A 323 -7.17 4.40 -12.91
C GLN A 323 -8.62 4.65 -13.30
N THR A 324 -9.08 3.97 -14.35
CA THR A 324 -10.45 4.08 -14.89
C THR A 324 -11.29 2.86 -14.53
N GLY A 325 -12.60 3.05 -14.45
CA GLY A 325 -13.57 1.97 -14.26
C GLY A 325 -13.89 1.20 -15.53
N ILE A 326 -14.72 0.17 -15.38
CA ILE A 326 -15.07 -0.79 -16.43
C ILE A 326 -16.47 -0.64 -16.99
N TYR A 327 -17.25 0.38 -16.60
CA TYR A 327 -18.61 0.56 -17.11
C TYR A 327 -18.62 1.14 -18.53
N LYS A 328 -19.56 0.69 -19.35
CA LYS A 328 -19.84 1.23 -20.69
C LYS A 328 -20.83 2.40 -20.60
N HIS A 329 -20.95 3.18 -21.65
CA HIS A 329 -21.97 4.24 -21.83
C HIS A 329 -22.11 5.19 -20.64
N THR A 330 -20.99 5.55 -20.03
CA THR A 330 -20.93 6.34 -18.78
C THR A 330 -20.98 7.84 -19.02
N LYS A 331 -20.71 8.29 -20.25
CA LYS A 331 -20.80 9.71 -20.62
C LYS A 331 -22.25 10.10 -20.79
N ILE A 332 -22.72 11.00 -19.93
CA ILE A 332 -24.05 11.58 -19.98
C ILE A 332 -24.08 12.74 -20.99
N ASP A 333 -23.06 13.60 -20.91
CA ASP A 333 -22.82 14.72 -21.81
C ASP A 333 -21.31 15.01 -21.89
N SER A 334 -20.92 16.14 -22.49
CA SER A 334 -19.50 16.54 -22.61
C SER A 334 -18.79 16.66 -21.26
N ASP A 335 -19.49 17.06 -20.22
CA ASP A 335 -18.92 17.47 -18.92
C ASP A 335 -19.18 16.43 -17.81
N HIS A 336 -20.12 15.50 -18.03
CA HIS A 336 -20.59 14.55 -17.04
C HIS A 336 -20.32 13.12 -17.46
N ASP A 337 -19.35 12.49 -16.78
CA ASP A 337 -19.00 11.07 -16.92
C ASP A 337 -19.12 10.39 -15.57
N VAL A 338 -19.97 9.36 -15.48
CA VAL A 338 -20.21 8.59 -14.25
C VAL A 338 -19.25 7.40 -14.08
N ASN A 339 -18.32 7.18 -15.03
CA ASN A 339 -17.36 6.10 -14.92
C ASN A 339 -16.48 6.28 -13.68
N PRO A 340 -16.34 5.28 -12.82
CA PRO A 340 -15.41 5.35 -11.71
C PRO A 340 -13.99 5.73 -12.18
N ARG A 341 -13.36 6.64 -11.49
CA ARG A 341 -11.99 7.05 -11.78
C ARG A 341 -11.28 7.45 -10.50
N ASN A 342 -10.03 7.06 -10.37
CA ASN A 342 -9.16 7.46 -9.26
C ASN A 342 -7.90 8.12 -9.83
N THR A 343 -7.76 9.42 -9.59
CA THR A 343 -6.58 10.19 -9.99
C THR A 343 -5.86 10.67 -8.74
N ARG A 344 -4.54 10.52 -8.67
CA ARG A 344 -3.76 10.87 -7.49
C ARG A 344 -2.41 11.47 -7.89
N TYR A 345 -2.03 12.54 -7.21
CA TYR A 345 -0.72 13.17 -7.28
C TYR A 345 -0.08 13.03 -5.90
N ASN A 346 1.13 12.49 -5.85
CA ASN A 346 1.92 12.44 -4.62
C ASN A 346 3.17 13.29 -4.79
N PHE A 347 3.55 13.92 -3.71
CA PHE A 347 4.79 14.66 -3.58
C PHE A 347 5.40 14.34 -2.23
N ARG A 348 6.70 14.01 -2.20
CA ARG A 348 7.43 13.72 -0.97
C ARG A 348 8.81 14.34 -1.01
N THR A 349 9.23 14.90 0.14
CA THR A 349 10.59 15.34 0.36
C THR A 349 11.08 14.86 1.72
N ASN A 350 12.27 14.30 1.75
CA ASN A 350 12.98 13.91 2.97
C ASN A 350 14.36 14.56 2.92
N PHE A 351 14.65 15.43 3.89
CA PHE A 351 15.94 16.09 4.06
C PHE A 351 16.54 15.70 5.39
N ASP A 352 17.80 15.26 5.37
CA ASP A 352 18.62 15.04 6.56
C ASP A 352 19.75 16.06 6.56
N PHE A 353 19.81 16.88 7.61
CA PHE A 353 20.80 17.94 7.81
C PHE A 353 21.74 17.56 8.94
N GLN A 354 23.04 17.54 8.69
CA GLN A 354 24.07 17.50 9.73
C GLN A 354 24.50 18.93 10.01
N ILE A 355 23.93 19.54 11.06
CA ILE A 355 24.10 20.96 11.37
C ILE A 355 25.48 21.18 12.02
N THR A 356 25.78 20.36 13.03
CA THR A 356 27.12 20.27 13.64
C THR A 356 27.52 18.79 13.70
N ARG A 357 28.72 18.50 14.23
CA ARG A 357 29.17 17.12 14.40
C ARG A 357 28.19 16.27 15.22
N ASP A 358 27.59 16.85 16.24
CA ASP A 358 26.76 16.16 17.23
C ASP A 358 25.28 16.47 17.09
N PHE A 359 24.90 17.46 16.24
CA PHE A 359 23.52 17.89 16.06
C PHE A 359 23.02 17.69 14.63
N SER A 360 21.93 16.98 14.49
CA SER A 360 21.27 16.75 13.19
C SER A 360 19.76 17.03 13.23
N ALA A 361 19.21 17.38 12.08
CA ALA A 361 17.80 17.60 11.89
C ALA A 361 17.30 16.83 10.65
N THR A 362 16.14 16.22 10.77
CA THR A 362 15.44 15.58 9.66
C THR A 362 14.11 16.29 9.42
N VAL A 363 13.84 16.71 8.19
CA VAL A 363 12.58 17.29 7.75
C VAL A 363 11.96 16.39 6.72
N GLN A 364 10.74 15.95 6.98
CA GLN A 364 9.97 15.12 6.06
C GLN A 364 8.64 15.80 5.77
N MET A 365 8.32 15.92 4.49
CA MET A 365 7.05 16.46 4.02
C MET A 365 6.47 15.55 2.96
N ALA A 366 5.19 15.26 3.06
CA ALA A 366 4.45 14.53 2.03
C ALA A 366 3.10 15.21 1.78
N ALA A 367 2.74 15.33 0.52
CA ALA A 367 1.43 15.79 0.09
C ALA A 367 0.82 14.78 -0.88
N GLN A 368 -0.43 14.45 -0.66
CA GLN A 368 -1.23 13.63 -1.56
C GLN A 368 -2.49 14.41 -1.93
N ILE A 369 -2.71 14.57 -3.22
CA ILE A 369 -3.89 15.21 -3.79
C ILE A 369 -4.60 14.16 -4.62
N GLY A 370 -5.77 13.72 -4.17
CA GLY A 370 -6.56 12.67 -4.80
C GLY A 370 -7.93 13.15 -5.25
N ARG A 371 -8.38 12.62 -6.37
CA ARG A 371 -9.76 12.77 -6.84
C ARG A 371 -10.32 11.40 -7.19
N VAL A 372 -11.43 11.05 -6.55
CA VAL A 372 -12.18 9.83 -6.86
C VAL A 372 -13.54 10.21 -7.43
N ILE A 373 -13.89 9.65 -8.58
CA ILE A 373 -15.24 9.75 -9.17
C ILE A 373 -15.92 8.41 -8.94
N THR A 374 -17.13 8.45 -8.42
CA THR A 374 -17.93 7.26 -8.14
C THR A 374 -19.37 7.51 -8.65
N PRO A 375 -20.06 6.52 -9.23
CA PRO A 375 -21.48 6.64 -9.54
C PRO A 375 -22.30 7.07 -8.33
N GLY A 376 -23.37 7.81 -8.53
CA GLY A 376 -24.19 8.34 -7.43
C GLY A 376 -24.84 7.26 -6.56
N SER A 377 -25.05 6.06 -7.11
CA SER A 377 -25.52 4.86 -6.39
C SER A 377 -24.38 4.09 -5.67
N GLY A 378 -23.13 4.52 -5.85
CA GLY A 378 -21.96 3.75 -5.42
C GLY A 378 -21.71 2.50 -6.28
N ASN A 379 -20.49 1.98 -6.27
CA ASN A 379 -20.17 0.76 -7.02
C ASN A 379 -20.94 -0.46 -6.52
N SER A 380 -21.16 -0.60 -5.22
CA SER A 380 -21.98 -1.68 -4.63
C SER A 380 -23.42 -1.64 -5.11
N GLY A 381 -24.03 -0.46 -5.19
CA GLY A 381 -25.40 -0.30 -5.70
C GLY A 381 -25.53 -0.68 -7.16
N ILE A 382 -24.51 -0.38 -7.99
CA ILE A 382 -24.49 -0.81 -9.39
C ILE A 382 -24.38 -2.32 -9.51
N TRP A 383 -23.47 -2.96 -8.77
CA TRP A 383 -23.34 -4.42 -8.76
C TRP A 383 -24.60 -5.12 -8.25
N GLN A 384 -25.27 -4.55 -7.24
CA GLN A 384 -26.55 -5.04 -6.76
C GLN A 384 -27.62 -4.94 -7.87
N ALA A 385 -27.67 -3.83 -8.59
CA ALA A 385 -28.60 -3.67 -9.73
C ALA A 385 -28.35 -4.70 -10.83
N ILE A 386 -27.09 -4.96 -11.20
CA ILE A 386 -26.72 -6.00 -12.17
C ILE A 386 -27.14 -7.38 -11.67
N SER A 387 -26.93 -7.69 -10.38
CA SER A 387 -27.24 -9.00 -9.81
C SER A 387 -28.74 -9.28 -9.69
N PHE A 388 -29.54 -8.26 -9.50
CA PHE A 388 -31.01 -8.39 -9.40
C PHE A 388 -31.73 -8.18 -10.73
N ALA A 389 -31.04 -7.69 -11.76
CA ALA A 389 -31.64 -7.55 -13.08
C ALA A 389 -31.79 -8.92 -13.76
N ASN A 390 -33.03 -9.32 -14.02
CA ASN A 390 -33.26 -10.51 -14.82
C ASN A 390 -33.04 -10.22 -16.33
N PRO A 391 -32.72 -11.20 -17.14
CA PRO A 391 -32.37 -10.99 -18.55
C PRO A 391 -33.55 -10.60 -19.43
N LEU A 392 -34.78 -10.81 -18.97
CA LEU A 392 -35.99 -10.65 -19.77
C LEU A 392 -36.80 -9.37 -19.46
N SER A 393 -36.41 -8.59 -18.45
CA SER A 393 -37.17 -7.42 -17.99
C SER A 393 -36.89 -6.13 -18.74
N SER A 394 -35.79 -6.08 -19.46
CA SER A 394 -35.37 -4.88 -20.18
C SER A 394 -34.39 -5.20 -21.30
N PRO A 395 -34.57 -4.60 -22.49
CA PRO A 395 -33.58 -4.66 -23.57
C PRO A 395 -32.35 -3.78 -23.31
N GLY A 396 -32.24 -3.14 -22.13
CA GLY A 396 -31.14 -2.22 -21.80
C GLY A 396 -31.36 -0.82 -22.35
N LEU A 397 -30.49 -0.39 -23.25
CA LEU A 397 -30.55 0.88 -23.95
C LEU A 397 -31.05 0.65 -25.39
N VAL A 398 -32.14 1.30 -25.78
CA VAL A 398 -32.62 1.35 -27.15
C VAL A 398 -32.59 2.81 -27.60
N ASP A 399 -31.89 3.12 -28.68
CA ASP A 399 -31.68 4.50 -29.18
C ASP A 399 -31.20 5.48 -28.06
N ASN A 400 -30.28 5.02 -27.23
CA ASN A 400 -29.78 5.74 -26.05
C ASN A 400 -30.85 6.06 -24.98
N LYS A 401 -32.03 5.43 -25.05
CA LYS A 401 -33.09 5.54 -24.04
C LYS A 401 -33.07 4.32 -23.13
N ILE A 402 -33.26 4.54 -21.82
CA ILE A 402 -33.41 3.47 -20.84
C ILE A 402 -34.79 2.84 -21.01
N VAL A 403 -34.84 1.63 -21.49
CA VAL A 403 -36.12 0.96 -21.81
C VAL A 403 -36.40 -0.12 -20.77
N ARG A 404 -37.68 -0.23 -20.38
CA ARG A 404 -38.23 -1.31 -19.57
C ARG A 404 -39.40 -1.95 -20.33
N ILE A 405 -39.69 -3.19 -19.99
CA ILE A 405 -40.94 -3.85 -20.39
C ILE A 405 -41.79 -4.09 -19.14
N GLN A 406 -43.09 -4.20 -19.35
CA GLN A 406 -44.03 -4.48 -18.27
C GLN A 406 -44.16 -6.01 -18.10
N ASP A 407 -43.19 -6.60 -17.37
CA ASP A 407 -43.11 -8.05 -17.16
C ASP A 407 -43.81 -8.54 -15.89
N GLY A 408 -44.14 -7.62 -14.97
CA GLY A 408 -44.70 -7.94 -13.64
C GLY A 408 -43.72 -8.60 -12.69
N LEU A 409 -42.41 -8.64 -13.01
CA LEU A 409 -41.37 -9.21 -12.18
C LEU A 409 -40.63 -8.16 -11.31
N GLY A 410 -41.01 -6.88 -11.45
CA GLY A 410 -40.49 -5.80 -10.62
C GLY A 410 -38.99 -5.51 -10.79
N SER A 411 -38.44 -5.78 -11.95
CA SER A 411 -37.02 -5.74 -12.22
C SER A 411 -36.41 -4.34 -12.29
N VAL A 412 -35.17 -4.23 -11.87
CA VAL A 412 -34.36 -3.02 -11.93
C VAL A 412 -33.59 -3.00 -13.25
N ASN A 413 -33.59 -1.85 -13.94
CA ASN A 413 -32.68 -1.64 -15.06
C ASN A 413 -31.36 -1.07 -14.55
N PRO A 414 -30.22 -1.78 -14.69
CA PRO A 414 -28.92 -1.31 -14.22
C PRO A 414 -28.48 0.03 -14.81
N TRP A 415 -28.86 0.33 -16.07
CA TRP A 415 -28.59 1.63 -16.70
C TRP A 415 -29.29 2.78 -15.99
N GLN A 416 -30.52 2.56 -15.51
CA GLN A 416 -31.21 3.56 -14.72
C GLN A 416 -30.49 3.81 -13.40
N THR A 417 -30.01 2.76 -12.74
CA THR A 417 -29.25 2.89 -11.48
C THR A 417 -27.93 3.61 -11.69
N LEU A 418 -27.25 3.37 -12.81
CA LEU A 418 -25.98 4.04 -13.13
C LEU A 418 -26.18 5.52 -13.48
N LEU A 419 -27.13 5.82 -14.38
CA LEU A 419 -27.25 7.15 -14.97
C LEU A 419 -28.09 8.09 -14.11
N SER A 420 -29.27 7.64 -13.61
CA SER A 420 -30.25 8.50 -12.95
C SER A 420 -29.82 9.05 -11.57
N ASN A 421 -28.85 8.42 -10.91
CA ASN A 421 -28.35 8.94 -9.63
C ASN A 421 -27.13 9.85 -9.79
N GLY A 422 -26.72 10.11 -11.03
CA GLY A 422 -25.57 10.93 -11.36
C GLY A 422 -24.26 10.36 -10.79
N TYR A 423 -23.42 11.21 -10.25
CA TYR A 423 -22.11 10.84 -9.74
C TYR A 423 -21.64 11.76 -8.61
N GLN A 424 -20.61 11.32 -7.90
CA GLN A 424 -19.93 12.14 -6.90
C GLN A 424 -18.44 12.29 -7.23
N LYS A 425 -17.90 13.46 -6.96
CA LYS A 425 -16.47 13.77 -7.01
C LYS A 425 -15.97 14.00 -5.59
N ASP A 426 -15.12 13.12 -5.12
CA ASP A 426 -14.46 13.19 -3.83
C ASP A 426 -13.02 13.70 -4.02
N ASN A 427 -12.69 14.86 -3.50
CA ASN A 427 -11.31 15.33 -3.44
C ASN A 427 -10.77 15.03 -2.05
N ARG A 428 -9.61 14.38 -1.99
CA ARG A 428 -8.94 13.93 -0.77
C ARG A 428 -7.52 14.50 -0.75
N ASN A 429 -7.27 15.44 0.14
CA ASN A 429 -5.96 16.07 0.27
C ASN A 429 -5.38 15.69 1.63
N ASN A 430 -4.19 15.14 1.63
CA ASN A 430 -3.47 14.76 2.84
C ASN A 430 -2.09 15.40 2.83
N ILE A 431 -1.74 16.11 3.90
CA ILE A 431 -0.45 16.75 4.09
C ILE A 431 0.12 16.22 5.40
N ASN A 432 1.33 15.67 5.33
CA ASN A 432 2.07 15.16 6.47
C ASN A 432 3.40 15.88 6.57
N THR A 433 3.71 16.40 7.75
CA THR A 433 4.98 17.08 8.00
C THR A 433 5.58 16.53 9.29
N THR A 434 6.88 16.27 9.29
CA THR A 434 7.62 15.81 10.47
C THR A 434 8.94 16.55 10.53
N LEU A 435 9.26 17.09 11.72
CA LEU A 435 10.57 17.61 12.08
C LEU A 435 11.11 16.73 13.20
N ARG A 436 12.30 16.18 13.02
CA ARG A 436 13.03 15.44 14.05
C ARG A 436 14.40 16.09 14.27
N LEU A 437 14.73 16.31 15.52
CA LEU A 437 16.02 16.82 15.97
C LEU A 437 16.72 15.73 16.77
N ASN A 438 18.01 15.50 16.53
CA ASN A 438 18.81 14.53 17.26
C ASN A 438 20.09 15.22 17.74
N TYR A 439 20.48 14.95 18.99
CA TYR A 439 21.70 15.44 19.57
C TYR A 439 22.48 14.28 20.18
N ASP A 440 23.71 14.07 19.70
CA ASP A 440 24.63 13.08 20.23
C ASP A 440 25.36 13.63 21.47
N LEU A 441 25.14 13.02 22.62
CA LEU A 441 25.73 13.39 23.90
C LEU A 441 27.03 12.63 24.19
N SER A 442 27.54 11.86 23.22
CA SER A 442 28.73 11.02 23.40
C SER A 442 29.96 11.80 23.79
N SER A 443 30.09 13.05 23.35
CA SER A 443 31.20 13.95 23.68
C SER A 443 31.03 14.66 25.01
N LEU A 444 29.80 14.87 25.49
CA LEU A 444 29.50 15.63 26.69
C LEU A 444 29.32 14.76 27.93
N LEU A 445 28.70 13.60 27.83
CA LEU A 445 28.32 12.75 28.96
C LEU A 445 28.93 11.36 28.88
N THR A 446 28.49 10.52 27.98
CA THR A 446 28.99 9.15 27.83
C THR A 446 28.81 8.64 26.41
N LYS A 447 29.76 7.87 25.91
CA LYS A 447 29.73 7.29 24.58
C LYS A 447 28.44 6.48 24.34
N GLY A 448 27.79 6.74 23.24
CA GLY A 448 26.57 6.05 22.82
C GLY A 448 25.26 6.61 23.37
N LEU A 449 25.31 7.71 24.13
CA LEU A 449 24.11 8.41 24.62
C LEU A 449 23.72 9.49 23.63
N SER A 450 22.44 9.52 23.28
CA SER A 450 21.83 10.56 22.43
C SER A 450 20.42 10.91 22.88
N VAL A 451 19.94 12.07 22.50
CA VAL A 451 18.57 12.51 22.72
C VAL A 451 17.95 12.91 21.39
N HIS A 452 16.66 12.68 21.25
CA HIS A 452 15.92 13.14 20.11
C HIS A 452 14.57 13.72 20.50
N GLY A 453 14.09 14.65 19.68
CA GLY A 453 12.74 15.18 19.77
C GLY A 453 12.11 15.22 18.39
N SER A 454 10.83 14.90 18.29
CA SER A 454 10.08 15.00 17.02
C SER A 454 8.75 15.71 17.24
N ILE A 455 8.37 16.48 16.25
CA ILE A 455 7.02 17.03 16.11
C ILE A 455 6.49 16.69 14.73
N ALA A 456 5.25 16.21 14.67
CA ALA A 456 4.56 15.96 13.41
C ALA A 456 3.20 16.65 13.38
N TYR A 457 2.87 17.15 12.21
CA TYR A 457 1.58 17.75 11.92
C TYR A 457 1.01 17.12 10.67
N ASP A 458 -0.15 16.49 10.81
CA ASP A 458 -0.89 15.89 9.72
C ASP A 458 -2.21 16.64 9.55
N SER A 459 -2.56 16.95 8.31
CA SER A 459 -3.81 17.61 7.93
C SER A 459 -4.47 16.85 6.80
N TYR A 460 -5.72 16.53 6.99
CA TYR A 460 -6.57 15.91 5.98
C TYR A 460 -7.76 16.81 5.68
N TYR A 461 -7.98 17.04 4.40
CA TYR A 461 -9.13 17.76 3.89
C TYR A 461 -9.85 16.90 2.85
N TYR A 462 -11.13 16.74 3.05
CA TYR A 462 -12.02 16.02 2.17
C TYR A 462 -13.14 16.92 1.71
N SER A 463 -13.44 16.92 0.41
CA SER A 463 -14.61 17.60 -0.12
C SER A 463 -15.33 16.71 -1.13
N ARG A 464 -16.64 16.64 -0.98
CA ARG A 464 -17.55 15.91 -1.86
C ARG A 464 -18.43 16.87 -2.63
N LYS A 465 -18.52 16.65 -3.94
CA LYS A 465 -19.57 17.24 -4.77
C LYS A 465 -20.38 16.11 -5.38
N LYS A 466 -21.65 16.03 -5.01
CA LYS A 466 -22.59 15.06 -5.59
C LYS A 466 -23.45 15.79 -6.62
N TYR A 467 -23.41 15.28 -7.83
CA TYR A 467 -24.23 15.71 -8.96
C TYR A 467 -25.33 14.67 -9.13
N SER A 468 -26.59 15.10 -9.10
CA SER A 468 -27.74 14.22 -9.23
C SER A 468 -28.65 14.73 -10.33
N LYS A 469 -29.14 13.81 -11.16
CA LYS A 469 -30.07 14.08 -12.24
C LYS A 469 -30.96 12.87 -12.44
N THR A 470 -32.24 13.07 -12.64
CA THR A 470 -33.17 11.99 -13.01
C THR A 470 -33.29 11.94 -14.51
N PHE A 471 -33.05 10.78 -15.09
CA PHE A 471 -33.28 10.52 -16.51
C PHE A 471 -34.60 9.82 -16.70
N PRO A 472 -35.36 10.14 -17.78
CA PRO A 472 -36.57 9.42 -18.13
C PRO A 472 -36.20 7.96 -18.44
N TYR A 473 -37.04 7.04 -18.00
CA TYR A 473 -37.08 5.71 -18.55
C TYR A 473 -38.36 5.53 -19.37
N TYR A 474 -38.32 4.63 -20.31
CA TYR A 474 -39.36 4.43 -21.27
C TYR A 474 -39.93 3.02 -21.13
N LEU A 475 -41.25 2.91 -21.22
CA LEU A 475 -41.94 1.63 -21.33
C LEU A 475 -42.17 1.28 -22.77
N ALA A 476 -41.67 0.14 -23.23
CA ALA A 476 -41.88 -0.35 -24.56
C ALA A 476 -43.28 -1.02 -24.67
N ARG A 477 -44.04 -0.64 -25.68
CA ARG A 477 -45.34 -1.24 -25.99
C ARG A 477 -45.48 -1.45 -27.49
N ARG A 478 -46.11 -2.55 -27.87
CA ARG A 478 -46.50 -2.84 -29.24
C ARG A 478 -47.75 -2.04 -29.61
N ASP A 479 -47.79 -1.51 -30.80
CA ASP A 479 -48.98 -0.84 -31.31
C ASP A 479 -50.09 -1.87 -31.52
N ALA A 480 -51.33 -1.47 -31.24
CA ALA A 480 -52.48 -2.34 -31.38
C ALA A 480 -52.94 -2.50 -32.84
N GLU A 481 -52.70 -1.48 -33.68
CA GLU A 481 -53.11 -1.43 -35.08
C GLU A 481 -51.98 -1.90 -36.02
N ASP A 482 -50.70 -1.66 -35.62
CA ASP A 482 -49.50 -2.10 -36.34
C ASP A 482 -48.62 -2.96 -35.44
N PRO A 483 -48.76 -4.30 -35.48
CA PRO A 483 -47.98 -5.21 -34.63
C PRO A 483 -46.46 -5.17 -34.86
N ASP A 484 -45.97 -4.61 -35.93
CA ASP A 484 -44.54 -4.47 -36.23
C ASP A 484 -43.96 -3.18 -35.64
N TYR A 485 -44.84 -2.28 -35.19
CA TYR A 485 -44.40 -1.02 -34.58
C TYR A 485 -44.38 -1.09 -33.05
N ILE A 486 -43.23 -0.70 -32.45
CA ILE A 486 -43.05 -0.59 -31.02
C ILE A 486 -42.78 0.88 -30.67
N TYR A 487 -43.58 1.44 -29.80
CA TYR A 487 -43.40 2.79 -29.30
C TYR A 487 -42.90 2.81 -27.87
N LEU A 488 -42.12 3.84 -27.54
CA LEU A 488 -41.50 4.03 -26.22
C LEU A 488 -42.24 5.16 -25.49
N ILE A 489 -42.92 4.83 -24.40
CA ILE A 489 -43.68 5.81 -23.59
C ILE A 489 -42.81 6.28 -22.44
N PRO A 490 -42.51 7.59 -22.34
CA PRO A 490 -41.78 8.12 -21.20
C PRO A 490 -42.58 7.95 -19.91
N GLN A 491 -41.94 7.45 -18.85
CA GLN A 491 -42.57 7.19 -17.56
C GLN A 491 -42.14 8.23 -16.49
N SER A 492 -41.14 9.06 -16.77
CA SER A 492 -40.71 10.14 -15.90
C SER A 492 -40.13 11.26 -16.75
N GLU A 493 -40.12 12.46 -16.19
CA GLU A 493 -39.50 13.62 -16.82
C GLU A 493 -38.01 13.69 -16.47
N GLU A 494 -37.24 14.31 -17.34
CA GLU A 494 -35.84 14.62 -17.09
C GLU A 494 -35.72 15.81 -16.14
N SER A 495 -34.94 15.67 -15.07
CA SER A 495 -34.67 16.77 -14.14
C SER A 495 -33.45 17.60 -14.56
N ILE A 496 -33.34 18.82 -14.07
CA ILE A 496 -32.10 19.58 -14.14
C ILE A 496 -31.05 19.00 -13.17
N TRP A 497 -29.78 19.31 -13.41
CA TRP A 497 -28.71 18.93 -12.48
C TRP A 497 -28.89 19.58 -11.11
N SER A 498 -28.89 18.79 -10.08
CA SER A 498 -28.81 19.20 -8.68
C SER A 498 -27.40 18.94 -8.16
N VAL A 499 -26.83 19.91 -7.44
CA VAL A 499 -25.49 19.77 -6.87
C VAL A 499 -25.56 19.93 -5.37
N SER A 500 -25.10 18.93 -4.64
CA SER A 500 -24.89 19.03 -3.19
C SER A 500 -23.41 18.92 -2.87
N THR A 501 -23.00 19.64 -1.81
CA THR A 501 -21.60 19.67 -1.37
C THR A 501 -21.49 19.24 0.06
N GLY A 502 -20.46 18.48 0.37
CA GLY A 502 -20.06 18.10 1.72
C GLY A 502 -18.56 18.27 1.87
N TRP A 503 -18.11 18.47 3.07
CA TRP A 503 -16.69 18.54 3.37
C TRP A 503 -16.42 18.02 4.79
N ASP A 504 -15.22 17.51 4.98
CA ASP A 504 -14.68 17.12 6.28
C ASP A 504 -13.20 17.53 6.35
N LYS A 505 -12.72 17.78 7.55
CA LYS A 505 -11.34 18.12 7.81
C LYS A 505 -10.92 17.54 9.14
N ASN A 506 -9.73 17.02 9.19
CA ASN A 506 -9.12 16.64 10.46
C ASN A 506 -7.65 17.03 10.49
N ARG A 507 -7.10 17.09 11.69
CA ARG A 507 -5.69 17.36 11.92
C ARG A 507 -5.21 16.54 13.11
N LYS A 508 -3.96 16.09 13.03
CA LYS A 508 -3.28 15.39 14.12
C LYS A 508 -1.98 16.10 14.42
N VAL A 509 -1.73 16.34 15.68
CA VAL A 509 -0.43 16.80 16.20
C VAL A 509 0.16 15.67 16.99
N TYR A 510 1.41 15.35 16.74
CA TYR A 510 2.19 14.36 17.47
C TYR A 510 3.50 14.97 17.94
N MET A 511 3.91 14.65 19.17
CA MET A 511 5.19 15.04 19.75
C MET A 511 5.81 13.86 20.45
N GLU A 512 7.12 13.74 20.35
CA GLU A 512 7.91 12.78 21.13
C GLU A 512 9.23 13.38 21.60
N PHE A 513 9.72 12.85 22.71
CA PHE A 513 11.05 13.08 23.22
C PHE A 513 11.62 11.76 23.70
N GLY A 514 12.83 11.44 23.26
CA GLY A 514 13.50 10.18 23.58
C GLY A 514 14.94 10.34 23.99
N ILE A 515 15.37 9.42 24.83
CA ILE A 515 16.76 9.23 25.26
C ILE A 515 17.19 7.85 24.80
N ASP A 516 18.22 7.80 23.97
CA ASP A 516 18.77 6.58 23.40
C ASP A 516 20.16 6.31 23.94
N TYR A 517 20.43 5.06 24.28
CA TYR A 517 21.77 4.59 24.64
C TYR A 517 22.12 3.37 23.80
N ASN A 518 23.24 3.39 23.11
CA ASN A 518 23.72 2.28 22.30
C ASN A 518 25.23 2.14 22.43
N ARG A 519 25.70 1.07 23.08
CA ARG A 519 27.13 0.86 23.30
C ARG A 519 27.49 -0.62 23.27
N THR A 520 28.67 -0.89 22.71
CA THR A 520 29.32 -2.20 22.75
C THR A 520 30.53 -2.15 23.65
N PHE A 521 30.61 -3.08 24.61
CA PHE A 521 31.72 -3.25 25.56
C PHE A 521 32.33 -4.66 25.35
N GLY A 522 33.35 -4.76 24.52
CA GLY A 522 33.88 -6.05 24.13
C GLY A 522 32.84 -6.94 23.47
N LEU A 523 32.45 -8.05 24.11
CA LEU A 523 31.42 -8.98 23.61
C LEU A 523 30.00 -8.59 24.05
N HIS A 524 29.84 -7.55 24.86
CA HIS A 524 28.53 -7.11 25.38
C HIS A 524 28.02 -5.92 24.58
N LYS A 525 26.85 -6.05 24.01
CA LYS A 525 26.14 -4.96 23.32
C LYS A 525 24.86 -4.64 24.07
N THR A 526 24.67 -3.40 24.43
CA THR A 526 23.49 -2.93 25.17
C THR A 526 22.87 -1.76 24.44
N THR A 527 21.54 -1.81 24.24
CA THR A 527 20.77 -0.65 23.80
C THR A 527 19.64 -0.38 24.79
N ALA A 528 19.39 0.88 25.07
CA ALA A 528 18.27 1.31 25.89
C ALA A 528 17.55 2.50 25.23
N LEU A 529 16.25 2.56 25.40
CA LEU A 529 15.40 3.67 24.97
C LEU A 529 14.43 3.98 26.10
N ILE A 530 14.31 5.26 26.41
CA ILE A 530 13.20 5.82 27.19
C ILE A 530 12.58 6.91 26.32
N LEU A 531 11.28 6.81 26.04
CA LEU A 531 10.59 7.72 25.13
C LEU A 531 9.24 8.12 25.73
N TYR A 532 9.00 9.42 25.76
CA TYR A 532 7.69 9.99 26.01
C TYR A 532 7.07 10.46 24.69
N ASN A 533 5.80 10.14 24.48
CA ASN A 533 5.06 10.61 23.33
C ASN A 533 3.64 11.06 23.68
N GLN A 534 3.11 11.94 22.87
CA GLN A 534 1.73 12.38 22.95
C GLN A 534 1.15 12.72 21.57
N SER A 535 -0.14 12.55 21.41
CA SER A 535 -0.84 12.97 20.20
C SER A 535 -2.22 13.56 20.52
N LYS A 536 -2.65 14.49 19.68
CA LYS A 536 -4.02 15.02 19.67
C LYS A 536 -4.59 14.98 18.27
N TYR A 537 -5.77 14.41 18.14
CA TYR A 537 -6.52 14.34 16.90
C TYR A 537 -7.79 15.20 17.00
N TYR A 538 -7.98 16.07 16.03
CA TYR A 538 -9.11 16.99 15.94
C TYR A 538 -9.93 16.67 14.69
N SER A 539 -11.23 16.53 14.84
CA SER A 539 -12.18 16.42 13.74
C SER A 539 -13.51 17.10 14.12
N PRO A 540 -14.21 17.77 13.20
CA PRO A 540 -15.55 18.29 13.44
C PRO A 540 -16.60 17.22 13.73
N SER A 541 -16.34 15.98 13.30
CA SER A 541 -17.21 14.81 13.55
C SER A 541 -17.09 14.22 14.95
N LEU A 542 -16.10 14.66 15.75
CA LEU A 542 -15.95 14.20 17.12
C LEU A 542 -17.06 14.76 18.00
N GLN A 543 -17.59 13.91 18.86
CA GLN A 543 -18.62 14.27 19.82
C GLN A 543 -18.14 15.44 20.70
N TYR A 544 -18.96 16.45 20.85
CA TYR A 544 -18.67 17.68 21.61
C TYR A 544 -17.41 18.42 21.16
N TYR A 545 -16.86 18.13 19.96
CA TYR A 545 -15.61 18.72 19.45
C TYR A 545 -14.39 18.51 20.37
N VAL A 546 -14.43 17.52 21.26
CA VAL A 546 -13.32 17.21 22.15
C VAL A 546 -12.27 16.40 21.38
N PRO A 547 -11.00 16.85 21.32
CA PRO A 547 -9.97 16.13 20.58
C PRO A 547 -9.69 14.77 21.20
N ASN A 548 -9.46 13.77 20.39
CA ASN A 548 -8.92 12.50 20.89
C ASN A 548 -7.44 12.67 21.26
N ALA A 549 -7.08 12.29 22.48
CA ALA A 549 -5.72 12.44 23.00
C ALA A 549 -5.15 11.09 23.46
N TYR A 550 -3.85 10.96 23.29
CA TYR A 550 -3.06 9.81 23.69
C TYR A 550 -1.77 10.30 24.32
N GLN A 551 -1.32 9.61 25.37
CA GLN A 551 -0.01 9.82 26.00
C GLN A 551 0.64 8.48 26.28
N GLY A 552 1.96 8.41 26.16
CA GLY A 552 2.71 7.19 26.41
C GLY A 552 4.12 7.43 26.92
N LEU A 553 4.53 6.61 27.86
CA LEU A 553 5.91 6.40 28.24
C LEU A 553 6.31 5.01 27.76
N VAL A 554 7.39 4.93 27.01
CA VAL A 554 7.91 3.70 26.43
C VAL A 554 9.31 3.45 26.95
N GLY A 555 9.58 2.20 27.36
CA GLY A 555 10.92 1.75 27.73
C GLY A 555 11.31 0.52 26.91
N ARG A 556 12.55 0.47 26.44
CA ARG A 556 13.13 -0.72 25.83
C ARG A 556 14.57 -0.88 26.29
N LEU A 557 14.93 -2.10 26.63
CA LEU A 557 16.29 -2.51 26.95
C LEU A 557 16.62 -3.77 26.17
N THR A 558 17.71 -3.75 25.40
CA THR A 558 18.22 -4.94 24.74
C THR A 558 19.63 -5.23 25.22
N TYR A 559 19.92 -6.50 25.37
CA TYR A 559 21.25 -6.99 25.71
C TYR A 559 21.63 -8.15 24.82
N GLU A 560 22.84 -8.10 24.28
CA GLU A 560 23.42 -9.12 23.43
C GLU A 560 24.81 -9.47 23.94
N TYR A 561 25.08 -10.76 24.15
CA TYR A 561 26.38 -11.26 24.51
C TYR A 561 26.97 -12.13 23.41
N ALA A 562 28.11 -11.71 22.87
CA ALA A 562 28.89 -12.43 21.85
C ALA A 562 28.09 -12.85 20.62
N SER A 563 27.02 -12.13 20.25
CA SER A 563 26.03 -12.49 19.20
C SER A 563 25.32 -13.84 19.40
N ARG A 564 25.39 -14.43 20.61
CA ARG A 564 24.84 -15.74 20.95
C ARG A 564 23.60 -15.66 21.82
N TYR A 565 23.67 -14.88 22.90
CA TYR A 565 22.58 -14.75 23.86
C TYR A 565 21.96 -13.38 23.71
N LEU A 566 20.66 -13.38 23.49
CA LEU A 566 19.86 -12.18 23.23
C LEU A 566 18.78 -12.06 24.30
N ALA A 567 18.63 -10.89 24.88
CA ALA A 567 17.55 -10.59 25.80
C ALA A 567 16.98 -9.20 25.46
N GLU A 568 15.67 -9.09 25.49
CA GLU A 568 14.97 -7.84 25.27
C GLU A 568 13.83 -7.68 26.28
N PHE A 569 13.76 -6.51 26.88
CA PHE A 569 12.66 -6.08 27.73
C PHE A 569 12.02 -4.84 27.13
N ASN A 570 10.70 -4.89 26.94
CA ASN A 570 9.89 -3.79 26.44
C ASN A 570 8.81 -3.45 27.47
N MET A 571 8.51 -2.17 27.61
CA MET A 571 7.38 -1.72 28.39
C MET A 571 6.69 -0.54 27.70
N GLY A 572 5.36 -0.53 27.73
CA GLY A 572 4.51 0.61 27.41
C GLY A 572 3.69 0.98 28.65
N TYR A 573 3.73 2.25 29.05
CA TYR A 573 2.79 2.82 30.01
C TYR A 573 2.06 3.95 29.31
N ASN A 574 0.88 3.64 28.80
CA ASN A 574 0.16 4.56 27.92
C ASN A 574 -1.33 4.57 28.18
N GLY A 575 -1.92 5.68 27.81
CA GLY A 575 -3.32 5.95 28.07
C GLY A 575 -3.96 6.79 26.96
N THR A 576 -5.26 6.62 26.91
CA THR A 576 -6.17 7.29 25.99
C THR A 576 -7.40 7.80 26.75
N GLU A 577 -8.00 8.83 26.27
CA GLU A 577 -9.25 9.35 26.84
C GLU A 577 -10.49 8.51 26.49
N ASN A 578 -10.36 7.48 25.65
CA ASN A 578 -11.45 6.54 25.38
C ASN A 578 -11.91 5.81 26.64
N PHE A 579 -11.10 5.81 27.70
CA PHE A 579 -11.44 5.19 28.99
C PHE A 579 -11.79 6.22 30.06
N ALA A 580 -12.62 5.81 31.02
CA ALA A 580 -13.06 6.67 32.12
C ALA A 580 -11.88 7.20 32.95
N LYS A 581 -12.04 8.38 33.56
CA LYS A 581 -11.06 8.98 34.46
C LYS A 581 -10.64 7.98 35.56
N GLY A 582 -9.33 7.80 35.77
CA GLY A 582 -8.75 6.84 36.70
C GLY A 582 -8.49 5.46 36.10
N LYS A 583 -8.99 5.14 34.88
CA LYS A 583 -8.74 3.88 34.16
C LYS A 583 -8.10 4.09 32.77
N ARG A 584 -7.60 5.31 32.50
CA ARG A 584 -7.09 5.70 31.18
C ARG A 584 -5.74 5.09 30.83
N PHE A 585 -4.92 4.77 31.82
CA PHE A 585 -3.56 4.29 31.64
C PHE A 585 -3.46 2.81 31.92
N GLY A 586 -2.75 2.09 31.05
CA GLY A 586 -2.39 0.68 31.19
C GLY A 586 -0.90 0.47 31.13
N PHE A 587 -0.41 -0.57 31.83
CA PHE A 587 0.98 -1.01 31.80
C PHE A 587 1.08 -2.30 30.97
N PHE A 588 1.97 -2.31 29.97
CA PHE A 588 2.12 -3.37 28.97
C PHE A 588 3.58 -3.84 28.93
N PRO A 589 3.95 -4.81 29.78
CA PRO A 589 5.30 -5.36 29.78
C PRO A 589 5.45 -6.46 28.73
N ALA A 590 6.68 -6.61 28.22
CA ALA A 590 7.05 -7.74 27.38
C ALA A 590 8.52 -8.10 27.57
N VAL A 591 8.79 -9.41 27.50
CA VAL A 591 10.15 -9.97 27.59
C VAL A 591 10.35 -10.96 26.45
N SER A 592 11.52 -10.94 25.87
CA SER A 592 11.93 -11.94 24.89
C SER A 592 13.39 -12.35 25.07
N LEU A 593 13.65 -13.64 24.83
CA LEU A 593 14.97 -14.26 24.92
C LEU A 593 15.28 -14.97 23.60
N GLY A 594 16.55 -14.96 23.22
CA GLY A 594 17.03 -15.66 22.04
C GLY A 594 18.40 -16.31 22.28
N TRP A 595 18.60 -17.47 21.68
CA TRP A 595 19.86 -18.18 21.67
C TRP A 595 20.23 -18.54 20.24
N VAL A 596 21.36 -18.00 19.78
CA VAL A 596 21.92 -18.27 18.45
C VAL A 596 22.85 -19.46 18.56
N ILE A 597 22.31 -20.66 18.38
CA ILE A 597 23.01 -21.93 18.54
C ILE A 597 24.13 -22.06 17.50
N SER A 598 23.93 -21.54 16.29
CA SER A 598 24.93 -21.59 15.22
C SER A 598 26.22 -20.83 15.52
N GLU A 599 26.22 -19.91 16.50
CA GLU A 599 27.40 -19.17 16.94
C GLU A 599 28.14 -19.85 18.11
N GLU A 600 27.63 -20.98 18.60
CA GLU A 600 28.32 -21.73 19.66
C GLU A 600 29.50 -22.52 19.09
N LYS A 601 30.52 -22.71 19.93
CA LYS A 601 31.76 -23.43 19.58
C LYS A 601 31.53 -24.89 19.24
N PHE A 602 30.48 -25.51 19.78
CA PHE A 602 30.12 -26.91 19.52
C PHE A 602 29.31 -27.10 18.24
N PHE A 603 28.78 -26.03 17.65
CA PHE A 603 27.93 -26.12 16.45
C PHE A 603 28.81 -26.32 15.19
N PRO A 604 28.61 -27.38 14.40
CA PRO A 604 29.42 -27.61 13.21
C PRO A 604 29.06 -26.58 12.13
N LYS A 605 30.04 -25.78 11.72
CA LYS A 605 29.86 -24.85 10.58
C LYS A 605 29.81 -25.67 9.29
N ASN A 606 28.63 -25.73 8.66
CA ASN A 606 28.40 -26.43 7.41
C ASN A 606 27.53 -25.56 6.46
N ASN A 607 27.49 -25.96 5.19
CA ASN A 607 26.73 -25.22 4.17
C ASN A 607 25.22 -25.52 4.18
N ILE A 608 24.75 -26.48 5.00
CA ILE A 608 23.34 -26.89 5.09
C ILE A 608 22.59 -26.00 6.09
N VAL A 609 23.14 -25.86 7.31
CA VAL A 609 22.55 -25.02 8.36
C VAL A 609 23.53 -23.90 8.69
N LYS A 610 23.38 -22.77 8.02
CA LYS A 610 24.25 -21.59 8.21
C LYS A 610 23.88 -20.78 9.45
N TYR A 611 22.62 -20.77 9.82
CA TYR A 611 22.10 -19.98 10.94
C TYR A 611 20.98 -20.74 11.66
N LEU A 612 21.13 -20.92 12.96
CA LEU A 612 20.13 -21.54 13.83
C LEU A 612 19.95 -20.72 15.10
N LYS A 613 18.73 -20.21 15.28
CA LYS A 613 18.34 -19.42 16.46
C LYS A 613 17.04 -19.98 17.06
N VAL A 614 17.01 -20.19 18.35
CA VAL A 614 15.81 -20.45 19.13
C VAL A 614 15.46 -19.17 19.91
N ARG A 615 14.18 -18.83 19.95
CA ARG A 615 13.68 -17.66 20.65
C ARG A 615 12.33 -17.92 21.30
N GLY A 616 12.06 -17.23 22.40
CA GLY A 616 10.77 -17.25 23.09
C GLY A 616 10.44 -15.84 23.57
N SER A 617 9.15 -15.52 23.63
CA SER A 617 8.67 -14.22 24.10
C SER A 617 7.35 -14.32 24.82
N TYR A 618 7.16 -13.42 25.77
CA TYR A 618 5.88 -13.17 26.46
C TYR A 618 5.65 -11.66 26.51
N GLY A 619 4.41 -11.22 26.36
CA GLY A 619 4.06 -9.82 26.45
C GLY A 619 2.58 -9.58 26.51
N GLU A 620 2.22 -8.42 27.04
CA GLU A 620 0.85 -7.94 27.15
C GLU A 620 0.65 -6.72 26.27
N VAL A 621 -0.50 -6.62 25.63
CA VAL A 621 -0.91 -5.49 24.77
C VAL A 621 -2.36 -5.16 25.03
N GLY A 622 -2.75 -3.92 24.74
CA GLY A 622 -4.11 -3.44 24.89
C GLY A 622 -4.75 -3.06 23.57
N ASN A 623 -6.06 -2.85 23.63
CA ASN A 623 -6.84 -2.26 22.54
C ASN A 623 -7.69 -1.12 23.11
N ASP A 624 -7.51 0.11 22.56
CA ASP A 624 -8.29 1.30 22.93
C ASP A 624 -9.46 1.56 21.98
N GLN A 625 -9.64 0.71 20.99
CA GLN A 625 -10.71 0.81 20.00
C GLN A 625 -11.92 0.03 20.51
N ILE A 626 -12.64 0.63 21.44
CA ILE A 626 -13.93 0.14 21.91
C ILE A 626 -15.01 0.58 20.92
N GLY A 627 -15.68 -0.40 20.27
CA GLY A 627 -16.70 -0.12 19.26
C GLY A 627 -17.89 0.66 19.83
N GLY A 628 -18.49 1.51 18.99
CA GLY A 628 -19.64 2.34 19.29
C GLY A 628 -19.32 3.67 20.00
N ASP A 629 -20.34 4.51 20.18
CA ASP A 629 -20.30 5.83 20.87
C ASP A 629 -20.04 5.73 22.37
N GLN A 630 -19.40 4.67 22.83
CA GLN A 630 -19.17 4.37 24.25
C GLN A 630 -17.97 5.12 24.80
N ILE A 631 -17.94 6.37 24.55
CA ILE A 631 -17.00 7.22 25.24
C ILE A 631 -17.62 7.53 26.59
N GLY A 632 -17.12 6.91 27.64
CA GLY A 632 -17.38 7.30 29.02
C GLY A 632 -16.77 8.68 29.31
N ARG A 633 -17.25 9.67 28.59
CA ARG A 633 -16.87 11.11 28.74
C ARG A 633 -17.81 11.80 29.68
#